data_8293fc83f691a9a649b6481da62c591a
#
_entry.id   8293fc83f691a9a649b6481da62c591a
#
_cell.length_a   1.000
_cell.length_b   1.000
_cell.length_c   1.000
_cell.angle_alpha   90.00
_cell.angle_beta   90.00
_cell.angle_gamma   90.00
#
_symmetry.space_group_name_H-M   'P 1'
#
loop_
_entity.id
_entity.type
_entity.pdbx_description
1 polymer ?
#
loop_
_entity_poly.entity_id
_entity_poly.type
_entity_poly.pdbx_seq_one_letter_code
_entity_poly.pdbx_strand_id
1 'polypeptide(L)'
;ASAMVFTGCGSSDNQSKGGVDKKVQIEYWHVASESFGGTTVKELVADFNAKHPNIQVVEKYNPDMYKGLTQNLQAAIASGKNPDVVQMGWSYLNYAAENLKYTDLQPMIEKQAPEDKNFLKENYLPNVLALAQTDDGKQIGIPYSISVPVLFYNPEIFTAAGLDPNNPPKTWKEVVSAAKQIKEKTGNMGFFMQEYADNWTQQAIIESNGGSMLKNEGGKVKAGFDTPEAAAAYQLLADMVKDGNGLHATNEEGFQAYLSGKLGMVCTTIGKRANFEKSAKFKVMAAPFPQFEGKELKVPAGGNFLMLFSKDADKQKAAWEFIKYIESPEALAKWSTGTGYLPPRKGVADDPNGFKKMIEENKNIQVALSTMPNLVKWASFPGANGLQAEQLLIDARDIILSGKETAAQALHETAEKINNLL
;
A
#
# COMPACT_ATOMS: atom_id res chain seq x y z
N ALA A 1 8.71 4.60 81.88
CA ALA A 1 8.83 5.91 82.47
C ALA A 1 9.40 6.85 81.38
N SER A 2 8.76 8.03 81.25
CA SER A 2 9.13 9.26 80.56
C SER A 2 8.77 9.40 79.10
N ALA A 3 7.68 10.07 78.93
CA ALA A 3 7.27 10.78 77.75
C ALA A 3 8.17 12.02 77.52
N MET A 4 8.44 12.37 76.26
CA MET A 4 8.77 13.74 75.87
C MET A 4 8.03 14.08 74.62
N VAL A 5 7.13 15.04 74.75
CA VAL A 5 6.42 15.78 73.72
C VAL A 5 7.37 16.88 73.21
N PHE A 6 7.59 16.92 71.87
CA PHE A 6 8.10 18.15 71.24
C PHE A 6 7.11 18.65 70.19
N THR A 7 6.46 19.70 70.50
CA THR A 7 5.77 20.62 69.58
C THR A 7 6.79 21.43 68.83
N GLY A 8 6.71 21.39 67.51
CA GLY A 8 7.45 22.28 66.63
C GLY A 8 6.55 22.75 65.48
N CYS A 9 6.07 23.98 65.56
CA CYS A 9 5.51 24.73 64.45
C CYS A 9 6.60 25.03 63.40
N GLY A 10 6.31 24.82 62.16
CA GLY A 10 7.23 25.16 61.06
C GLY A 10 6.55 25.17 59.71
N SER A 11 6.12 26.37 59.28
CA SER A 11 6.05 26.91 57.92
C SER A 11 5.59 26.02 56.79
N SER A 12 4.42 26.35 56.30
CA SER A 12 3.92 26.03 54.95
C SER A 12 4.87 26.55 53.87
N ASP A 13 5.73 25.71 53.37
CA ASP A 13 6.31 25.91 52.03
C ASP A 13 5.45 25.18 51.00
N ASN A 14 4.68 25.99 50.32
CA ASN A 14 3.89 25.64 49.17
C ASN A 14 4.85 25.46 47.98
N GLN A 15 5.60 24.36 47.93
CA GLN A 15 6.27 23.93 46.72
C GLN A 15 5.20 23.33 45.81
N SER A 16 4.77 24.14 44.84
CA SER A 16 4.15 23.66 43.62
C SER A 16 5.04 22.57 43.03
N LYS A 17 4.70 21.30 43.30
CA LYS A 17 5.17 20.18 42.52
C LYS A 17 4.69 20.43 41.10
N GLY A 18 5.57 20.96 40.23
CA GLY A 18 5.38 20.94 38.80
C GLY A 18 5.04 19.49 38.42
N GLY A 19 3.78 19.28 38.08
CA GLY A 19 3.38 17.99 37.50
C GLY A 19 4.23 17.80 36.26
N VAL A 20 4.99 16.73 36.22
CA VAL A 20 5.56 16.24 34.99
C VAL A 20 4.36 15.92 34.12
N ASP A 21 4.05 16.78 33.14
CA ASP A 21 2.95 16.57 32.20
C ASP A 21 3.13 15.17 31.63
N LYS A 22 2.18 14.27 31.97
CA LYS A 22 2.25 12.87 31.60
C LYS A 22 2.22 12.76 30.08
N LYS A 23 3.33 12.37 29.49
CA LYS A 23 3.46 12.19 28.05
C LYS A 23 2.40 11.22 27.52
N VAL A 24 1.62 11.63 26.52
CA VAL A 24 0.62 10.76 25.88
C VAL A 24 1.34 9.84 24.90
N GLN A 25 1.28 8.55 25.15
CA GLN A 25 1.86 7.55 24.24
C GLN A 25 0.77 7.00 23.32
N ILE A 26 1.09 6.94 22.01
CA ILE A 26 0.25 6.33 20.97
C ILE A 26 1.05 5.33 20.15
N GLU A 27 0.37 4.32 19.63
CA GLU A 27 0.94 3.33 18.71
C GLU A 27 0.55 3.61 17.26
N TYR A 28 1.54 3.58 16.37
CA TYR A 28 1.38 3.67 14.93
C TYR A 28 1.75 2.35 14.26
N TRP A 29 0.78 1.66 13.67
CA TRP A 29 0.99 0.40 12.98
C TRP A 29 1.10 0.58 11.48
N HIS A 30 2.14 -0.01 10.88
CA HIS A 30 2.45 0.11 9.47
C HIS A 30 2.98 -1.19 8.88
N VAL A 31 3.09 -1.23 7.54
CA VAL A 31 3.57 -2.39 6.76
C VAL A 31 4.93 -2.14 6.10
N ALA A 32 5.57 -1.01 6.38
CA ALA A 32 6.82 -0.61 5.77
C ALA A 32 7.98 -1.42 6.35
N SER A 33 8.46 -2.42 5.60
CA SER A 33 9.72 -3.13 5.90
C SER A 33 10.93 -2.24 5.62
N GLU A 34 12.12 -2.64 6.07
CA GLU A 34 13.39 -1.91 5.81
C GLU A 34 13.62 -1.61 4.33
N SER A 35 13.33 -2.57 3.45
CA SER A 35 13.44 -2.42 1.99
C SER A 35 12.22 -1.75 1.35
N PHE A 36 11.24 -1.30 2.13
CA PHE A 36 10.00 -0.73 1.65
C PHE A 36 9.50 0.44 2.53
N GLY A 37 10.40 1.37 2.82
CA GLY A 37 10.09 2.62 3.53
C GLY A 37 10.23 2.58 5.05
N GLY A 38 10.63 1.47 5.67
CA GLY A 38 10.74 1.35 7.13
C GLY A 38 11.71 2.35 7.75
N THR A 39 12.84 2.62 7.10
CA THR A 39 13.78 3.66 7.54
C THR A 39 13.11 5.03 7.56
N THR A 40 12.34 5.37 6.51
CA THR A 40 11.63 6.66 6.42
C THR A 40 10.55 6.78 7.50
N VAL A 41 9.82 5.71 7.82
CA VAL A 41 8.86 5.70 8.94
C VAL A 41 9.57 6.02 10.26
N LYS A 42 10.68 5.33 10.55
CA LYS A 42 11.48 5.57 11.78
C LYS A 42 11.93 7.02 11.89
N GLU A 43 12.41 7.60 10.77
CA GLU A 43 12.83 9.00 10.73
C GLU A 43 11.65 9.96 10.96
N LEU A 44 10.51 9.76 10.31
CA LEU A 44 9.32 10.59 10.49
C LEU A 44 8.81 10.53 11.94
N VAL A 45 8.79 9.35 12.54
CA VAL A 45 8.39 9.18 13.95
C VAL A 45 9.39 9.85 14.90
N ALA A 46 10.69 9.72 14.65
CA ALA A 46 11.73 10.37 15.45
C ALA A 46 11.63 11.91 15.36
N ASP A 47 11.43 12.45 14.16
CA ASP A 47 11.25 13.89 13.93
C ASP A 47 10.00 14.42 14.63
N PHE A 48 8.88 13.69 14.57
CA PHE A 48 7.65 14.04 15.29
C PHE A 48 7.87 14.06 16.79
N ASN A 49 8.45 12.98 17.34
CA ASN A 49 8.70 12.86 18.78
C ASN A 49 9.63 13.95 19.32
N ALA A 50 10.60 14.40 18.51
CA ALA A 50 11.48 15.50 18.88
C ALA A 50 10.77 16.87 18.91
N LYS A 51 9.79 17.07 18.01
CA LYS A 51 9.01 18.33 17.90
C LYS A 51 7.84 18.39 18.88
N HIS A 52 7.37 17.24 19.41
CA HIS A 52 6.19 17.14 20.28
C HIS A 52 6.54 16.48 21.64
N PRO A 53 7.17 17.19 22.57
CA PRO A 53 7.68 16.62 23.82
C PRO A 53 6.61 15.95 24.68
N ASN A 54 5.34 16.36 24.55
CA ASN A 54 4.22 15.82 25.32
C ASN A 54 3.53 14.61 24.66
N ILE A 55 3.97 14.22 23.45
CA ILE A 55 3.44 13.05 22.74
C ILE A 55 4.59 12.10 22.44
N GLN A 56 4.34 10.81 22.59
CA GLN A 56 5.27 9.74 22.19
C GLN A 56 4.58 8.82 21.21
N VAL A 57 5.02 8.82 19.98
CA VAL A 57 4.63 7.82 18.98
C VAL A 57 5.60 6.64 19.06
N VAL A 58 5.05 5.43 19.14
CA VAL A 58 5.77 4.16 19.01
C VAL A 58 5.31 3.50 17.73
N GLU A 59 6.20 3.39 16.76
CA GLU A 59 5.89 2.69 15.50
C GLU A 59 5.99 1.18 15.67
N LYS A 60 5.13 0.45 14.95
CA LYS A 60 5.12 -1.01 14.92
C LYS A 60 4.98 -1.52 13.50
N TYR A 61 6.04 -2.14 13.00
CA TYR A 61 6.01 -2.87 11.74
C TYR A 61 5.18 -4.16 11.87
N ASN A 62 4.33 -4.40 10.88
CA ASN A 62 3.56 -5.64 10.73
C ASN A 62 4.00 -6.35 9.44
N PRO A 63 4.52 -7.59 9.51
CA PRO A 63 4.90 -8.36 8.33
C PRO A 63 3.67 -8.80 7.52
N ASP A 64 3.92 -9.38 6.34
CA ASP A 64 2.92 -9.88 5.38
C ASP A 64 1.94 -8.81 4.88
N MET A 65 2.44 -7.58 4.76
CA MET A 65 1.69 -6.45 4.22
C MET A 65 0.35 -6.23 4.95
N TYR A 66 -0.66 -5.75 4.24
CA TYR A 66 -1.95 -5.42 4.84
C TYR A 66 -2.74 -6.64 5.34
N LYS A 67 -2.48 -7.84 4.81
CA LYS A 67 -3.08 -9.08 5.32
C LYS A 67 -2.61 -9.35 6.75
N GLY A 68 -1.30 -9.38 6.96
CA GLY A 68 -0.72 -9.62 8.30
C GLY A 68 -1.11 -8.52 9.28
N LEU A 69 -1.05 -7.24 8.86
CA LEU A 69 -1.50 -6.12 9.67
C LEU A 69 -2.96 -6.27 10.08
N THR A 70 -3.86 -6.61 9.15
CA THR A 70 -5.30 -6.73 9.44
C THR A 70 -5.59 -7.88 10.40
N GLN A 71 -4.92 -9.03 10.26
CA GLN A 71 -5.04 -10.16 11.18
C GLN A 71 -4.55 -9.78 12.60
N ASN A 72 -3.40 -9.10 12.69
CA ASN A 72 -2.87 -8.62 13.97
C ASN A 72 -3.82 -7.60 14.61
N LEU A 73 -4.40 -6.72 13.81
CA LEU A 73 -5.35 -5.70 14.27
C LEU A 73 -6.64 -6.33 14.83
N GLN A 74 -7.18 -7.35 14.14
CA GLN A 74 -8.33 -8.11 14.65
C GLN A 74 -8.03 -8.70 16.04
N ALA A 75 -6.88 -9.36 16.20
CA ALA A 75 -6.47 -9.95 17.47
C ALA A 75 -6.29 -8.89 18.56
N ALA A 76 -5.71 -7.73 18.23
CA ALA A 76 -5.54 -6.61 19.15
C ALA A 76 -6.89 -6.04 19.60
N ILE A 77 -7.82 -5.81 18.66
CA ILE A 77 -9.18 -5.32 18.97
C ILE A 77 -9.92 -6.31 19.88
N ALA A 78 -9.85 -7.61 19.57
CA ALA A 78 -10.49 -8.66 20.37
C ALA A 78 -9.96 -8.73 21.80
N SER A 79 -8.67 -8.40 22.02
CA SER A 79 -8.03 -8.36 23.33
C SER A 79 -8.12 -6.98 24.03
N GLY A 80 -8.78 -5.99 23.43
CA GLY A 80 -8.89 -4.63 23.96
C GLY A 80 -7.59 -3.82 23.93
N LYS A 81 -6.60 -4.24 23.13
CA LYS A 81 -5.28 -3.60 23.00
C LYS A 81 -5.15 -2.92 21.62
N ASN A 82 -6.07 -2.00 21.33
CA ASN A 82 -6.08 -1.31 20.05
C ASN A 82 -4.84 -0.45 19.86
N PRO A 83 -4.21 -0.44 18.66
CA PRO A 83 -3.32 0.64 18.27
C PRO A 83 -4.10 1.95 18.16
N ASP A 84 -3.40 3.05 17.93
CA ASP A 84 -4.04 4.37 17.81
C ASP A 84 -4.18 4.79 16.35
N VAL A 85 -3.15 4.66 15.53
CA VAL A 85 -3.14 4.96 14.09
C VAL A 85 -2.67 3.73 13.31
N VAL A 86 -3.36 3.42 12.22
CA VAL A 86 -3.09 2.23 11.40
C VAL A 86 -3.04 2.56 9.92
N GLN A 87 -2.01 2.13 9.21
CA GLN A 87 -1.98 2.10 7.74
C GLN A 87 -2.81 0.92 7.23
N MET A 88 -3.99 1.20 6.72
CA MET A 88 -4.88 0.18 6.14
C MET A 88 -4.75 0.15 4.62
N GLY A 89 -4.57 -1.03 4.04
CA GLY A 89 -4.57 -1.19 2.58
C GLY A 89 -5.96 -1.02 1.97
N TRP A 90 -6.00 -0.48 0.76
CA TRP A 90 -7.26 -0.20 0.07
C TRP A 90 -8.12 -1.46 -0.15
N SER A 91 -7.51 -2.64 -0.35
CA SER A 91 -8.22 -3.93 -0.50
C SER A 91 -9.01 -4.36 0.74
N TYR A 92 -8.72 -3.79 1.89
CA TYR A 92 -9.41 -4.08 3.15
C TYR A 92 -10.42 -3.00 3.55
N LEU A 93 -10.72 -2.04 2.68
CA LEU A 93 -11.60 -0.91 2.98
C LEU A 93 -13.00 -1.37 3.43
N ASN A 94 -13.68 -2.19 2.64
CA ASN A 94 -15.03 -2.67 2.96
C ASN A 94 -15.02 -3.57 4.19
N TYR A 95 -14.03 -4.47 4.28
CA TYR A 95 -13.86 -5.30 5.47
C TYR A 95 -13.67 -4.45 6.73
N ALA A 96 -12.80 -3.44 6.69
CA ALA A 96 -12.54 -2.56 7.83
C ALA A 96 -13.77 -1.74 8.23
N ALA A 97 -14.50 -1.21 7.24
CA ALA A 97 -15.71 -0.44 7.47
C ALA A 97 -16.80 -1.23 8.20
N GLU A 98 -16.96 -2.51 7.84
CA GLU A 98 -18.03 -3.35 8.36
C GLU A 98 -17.66 -4.11 9.65
N ASN A 99 -16.38 -4.50 9.81
CA ASN A 99 -15.97 -5.44 10.85
C ASN A 99 -15.05 -4.86 11.92
N LEU A 100 -14.40 -3.71 11.69
CA LEU A 100 -13.48 -3.12 12.66
C LEU A 100 -14.13 -1.96 13.42
N LYS A 101 -13.87 -1.91 14.74
CA LYS A 101 -14.37 -0.84 15.62
C LYS A 101 -13.44 0.37 15.60
N TYR A 102 -13.30 1.00 14.44
CA TYR A 102 -12.50 2.21 14.28
C TYR A 102 -13.19 3.44 14.87
N THR A 103 -12.49 4.55 14.93
CA THR A 103 -13.02 5.87 15.33
C THR A 103 -13.34 6.67 14.08
N ASP A 104 -14.58 7.13 13.96
CA ASP A 104 -15.00 8.00 12.86
C ASP A 104 -14.20 9.29 12.90
N LEU A 105 -13.47 9.57 11.83
CA LEU A 105 -12.48 10.64 11.80
C LEU A 105 -13.12 12.03 11.84
N GLN A 106 -14.09 12.30 10.98
CA GLN A 106 -14.71 13.62 10.89
C GLN A 106 -15.41 14.05 12.20
N PRO A 107 -16.27 13.22 12.83
CA PRO A 107 -16.83 13.54 14.14
C PRO A 107 -15.78 13.70 15.24
N MET A 108 -14.70 12.94 15.18
CA MET A 108 -13.58 13.07 16.12
C MET A 108 -12.88 14.42 15.95
N ILE A 109 -12.58 14.82 14.71
CA ILE A 109 -11.95 16.11 14.41
C ILE A 109 -12.86 17.25 14.92
N GLU A 110 -14.15 17.24 14.58
CA GLU A 110 -15.10 18.28 15.00
C GLU A 110 -15.19 18.42 16.53
N LYS A 111 -15.03 17.31 17.25
CA LYS A 111 -15.09 17.30 18.72
C LYS A 111 -13.77 17.65 19.38
N GLN A 112 -12.65 17.13 18.88
CA GLN A 112 -11.34 17.20 19.56
C GLN A 112 -10.43 18.29 19.00
N ALA A 113 -10.63 18.69 17.72
CA ALA A 113 -9.84 19.68 17.00
C ALA A 113 -10.75 20.49 16.05
N PRO A 114 -11.73 21.24 16.56
CA PRO A 114 -12.75 21.91 15.74
C PRO A 114 -12.18 22.93 14.74
N GLU A 115 -10.98 23.45 14.99
CA GLU A 115 -10.22 24.30 14.08
C GLU A 115 -9.87 23.58 12.76
N ASP A 116 -9.72 22.26 12.80
CA ASP A 116 -9.34 21.40 11.67
C ASP A 116 -10.57 20.79 10.94
N LYS A 117 -11.79 21.19 11.25
CA LYS A 117 -13.02 20.60 10.70
C LYS A 117 -13.08 20.50 9.17
N ASN A 118 -12.37 21.39 8.48
CA ASN A 118 -12.30 21.42 7.02
C ASN A 118 -11.03 20.77 6.45
N PHE A 119 -10.17 20.20 7.28
CA PHE A 119 -8.85 19.71 6.89
C PHE A 119 -8.88 18.79 5.66
N LEU A 120 -9.77 17.81 5.63
CA LEU A 120 -9.88 16.88 4.51
C LEU A 120 -10.27 17.61 3.21
N LYS A 121 -11.33 18.41 3.25
CA LYS A 121 -11.84 19.14 2.09
C LYS A 121 -10.82 20.14 1.53
N GLU A 122 -10.07 20.79 2.37
CA GLU A 122 -9.10 21.82 1.98
C GLU A 122 -7.83 21.20 1.39
N ASN A 123 -7.41 20.03 1.88
CA ASN A 123 -6.12 19.45 1.55
C ASN A 123 -6.15 18.32 0.53
N TYR A 124 -7.32 17.77 0.19
CA TYR A 124 -7.42 16.65 -0.76
C TYR A 124 -8.40 16.96 -1.90
N LEU A 125 -8.19 16.30 -3.03
CA LEU A 125 -9.16 16.30 -4.12
C LEU A 125 -10.30 15.32 -3.80
N PRO A 126 -11.54 15.60 -4.23
CA PRO A 126 -12.69 14.72 -3.94
C PRO A 126 -12.50 13.27 -4.40
N ASN A 127 -11.92 13.07 -5.60
CA ASN A 127 -11.64 11.74 -6.15
C ASN A 127 -10.56 10.99 -5.36
N VAL A 128 -9.62 11.71 -4.74
CA VAL A 128 -8.61 11.11 -3.85
C VAL A 128 -9.25 10.70 -2.53
N LEU A 129 -10.08 11.55 -1.92
CA LEU A 129 -10.83 11.20 -0.72
C LEU A 129 -11.74 9.99 -0.94
N ALA A 130 -12.34 9.88 -2.13
CA ALA A 130 -13.20 8.76 -2.50
C ALA A 130 -12.50 7.39 -2.43
N LEU A 131 -11.17 7.33 -2.52
CA LEU A 131 -10.42 6.09 -2.32
C LEU A 131 -10.58 5.52 -0.91
N ALA A 132 -10.78 6.36 0.11
CA ALA A 132 -11.01 5.97 1.51
C ALA A 132 -12.48 6.08 1.93
N GLN A 133 -13.40 6.05 0.97
CA GLN A 133 -14.84 6.06 1.21
C GLN A 133 -15.45 4.71 0.86
N THR A 134 -16.38 4.28 1.70
CA THR A 134 -17.29 3.17 1.40
C THR A 134 -18.20 3.51 0.21
N ASP A 135 -18.91 2.54 -0.33
CA ASP A 135 -19.78 2.77 -1.50
C ASP A 135 -20.97 3.70 -1.20
N ASP A 136 -21.38 3.82 0.05
CA ASP A 136 -22.36 4.79 0.52
C ASP A 136 -21.77 6.18 0.85
N GLY A 137 -20.48 6.39 0.58
CA GLY A 137 -19.78 7.68 0.70
C GLY A 137 -19.26 8.01 2.08
N LYS A 138 -19.27 7.06 3.04
CA LYS A 138 -18.71 7.29 4.38
C LYS A 138 -17.18 7.31 4.33
N GLN A 139 -16.56 8.41 4.79
CA GLN A 139 -15.11 8.54 4.93
C GLN A 139 -14.63 7.76 6.16
N ILE A 140 -13.85 6.69 5.97
CA ILE A 140 -13.37 5.84 7.05
C ILE A 140 -11.90 6.04 7.42
N GLY A 141 -11.20 6.86 6.65
CA GLY A 141 -9.79 7.21 6.91
C GLY A 141 -9.28 8.30 5.98
N ILE A 142 -8.00 8.59 6.04
CA ILE A 142 -7.32 9.58 5.19
C ILE A 142 -6.40 8.87 4.20
N PRO A 143 -6.48 9.14 2.89
CA PRO A 143 -5.49 8.68 1.93
C PRO A 143 -4.08 9.10 2.33
N TYR A 144 -3.15 8.16 2.43
CA TYR A 144 -1.76 8.43 2.84
C TYR A 144 -0.74 8.10 1.73
N SER A 145 -0.91 6.96 1.07
CA SER A 145 -0.01 6.53 0.01
C SER A 145 -0.80 6.13 -1.21
N ILE A 146 -0.43 6.68 -2.38
CA ILE A 146 -0.96 6.23 -3.67
C ILE A 146 0.15 5.51 -4.42
N SER A 147 -0.15 4.33 -4.93
CA SER A 147 0.73 3.57 -5.79
C SER A 147 0.05 3.21 -7.10
N VAL A 148 0.88 3.02 -8.10
CA VAL A 148 0.52 2.47 -9.40
C VAL A 148 1.46 1.31 -9.72
N PRO A 149 1.02 0.26 -10.42
CA PRO A 149 1.91 -0.75 -10.95
C PRO A 149 2.67 -0.17 -12.14
N VAL A 150 3.96 -0.49 -12.21
CA VAL A 150 4.84 -0.12 -13.32
C VAL A 150 5.66 -1.32 -13.76
N LEU A 151 6.19 -1.26 -14.96
CA LEU A 151 7.15 -2.23 -15.47
C LEU A 151 8.57 -1.67 -15.29
N PHE A 152 9.27 -2.09 -14.23
CA PHE A 152 10.69 -1.82 -14.11
C PHE A 152 11.49 -2.75 -15.02
N TYR A 153 12.55 -2.23 -15.64
CA TYR A 153 13.40 -3.04 -16.51
C TYR A 153 14.88 -2.65 -16.40
N ASN A 154 15.72 -3.62 -16.75
CA ASN A 154 17.17 -3.47 -16.78
C ASN A 154 17.64 -3.13 -18.20
N PRO A 155 18.09 -1.90 -18.49
CA PRO A 155 18.49 -1.48 -19.82
C PRO A 155 19.75 -2.21 -20.31
N GLU A 156 20.63 -2.70 -19.43
CA GLU A 156 21.81 -3.48 -19.83
C GLU A 156 21.43 -4.84 -20.35
N ILE A 157 20.48 -5.53 -19.68
CA ILE A 157 19.92 -6.81 -20.16
C ILE A 157 19.18 -6.61 -21.50
N PHE A 158 18.43 -5.52 -21.64
CA PHE A 158 17.75 -5.17 -22.91
C PHE A 158 18.77 -5.05 -24.04
N THR A 159 19.83 -4.27 -23.85
CA THR A 159 20.88 -4.11 -24.84
C THR A 159 21.55 -5.44 -25.17
N ALA A 160 21.90 -6.23 -24.16
CA ALA A 160 22.50 -7.56 -24.36
C ALA A 160 21.59 -8.55 -25.10
N ALA A 161 20.29 -8.41 -24.92
CA ALA A 161 19.28 -9.19 -25.64
C ALA A 161 18.98 -8.67 -27.06
N GLY A 162 19.54 -7.51 -27.47
CA GLY A 162 19.24 -6.85 -28.74
C GLY A 162 17.89 -6.11 -28.74
N LEU A 163 17.39 -5.72 -27.56
CA LEU A 163 16.22 -4.88 -27.37
C LEU A 163 16.66 -3.42 -27.19
N ASP A 164 15.83 -2.48 -27.65
CA ASP A 164 16.08 -1.04 -27.45
C ASP A 164 15.61 -0.62 -26.05
N PRO A 165 16.52 -0.22 -25.13
CA PRO A 165 16.15 0.24 -23.80
C PRO A 165 15.40 1.58 -23.80
N ASN A 166 15.38 2.34 -24.91
CA ASN A 166 14.63 3.58 -25.03
C ASN A 166 13.20 3.35 -25.55
N ASN A 167 12.89 2.13 -25.98
CA ASN A 167 11.56 1.75 -26.42
C ASN A 167 11.11 0.46 -25.71
N PRO A 168 10.83 0.53 -24.40
CA PRO A 168 10.41 -0.63 -23.62
C PRO A 168 9.05 -1.14 -24.07
N PRO A 169 8.69 -2.40 -23.75
CA PRO A 169 7.40 -2.99 -24.06
C PRO A 169 6.23 -2.13 -23.55
N LYS A 170 5.22 -1.93 -24.39
CA LYS A 170 3.99 -1.17 -24.12
C LYS A 170 2.78 -2.08 -23.99
N THR A 171 2.85 -3.26 -24.58
CA THR A 171 1.77 -4.24 -24.57
C THR A 171 2.22 -5.54 -23.93
N TRP A 172 1.27 -6.33 -23.44
CA TRP A 172 1.57 -7.65 -22.89
C TRP A 172 2.18 -8.59 -23.94
N LYS A 173 1.79 -8.46 -25.19
CA LYS A 173 2.39 -9.21 -26.31
C LYS A 173 3.88 -8.87 -26.46
N GLU A 174 4.22 -7.61 -26.36
CA GLU A 174 5.62 -7.15 -26.40
C GLU A 174 6.39 -7.61 -25.17
N VAL A 175 5.78 -7.62 -23.96
CA VAL A 175 6.40 -8.16 -22.74
C VAL A 175 6.74 -9.64 -22.92
N VAL A 176 5.80 -10.46 -23.42
CA VAL A 176 6.03 -11.89 -23.68
C VAL A 176 7.18 -12.09 -24.67
N SER A 177 7.19 -11.33 -25.77
CA SER A 177 8.25 -11.38 -26.78
C SER A 177 9.61 -10.97 -26.21
N ALA A 178 9.66 -9.87 -25.45
CA ALA A 178 10.89 -9.40 -24.83
C ALA A 178 11.41 -10.40 -23.78
N ALA A 179 10.52 -10.97 -22.96
CA ALA A 179 10.91 -11.96 -21.96
C ALA A 179 11.55 -13.20 -22.59
N LYS A 180 10.97 -13.70 -23.69
CA LYS A 180 11.52 -14.81 -24.48
C LYS A 180 12.90 -14.45 -25.05
N GLN A 181 13.01 -13.28 -25.71
CA GLN A 181 14.27 -12.83 -26.30
C GLN A 181 15.38 -12.66 -25.28
N ILE A 182 15.07 -12.10 -24.10
CA ILE A 182 16.01 -11.98 -22.98
C ILE A 182 16.53 -13.36 -22.59
N LYS A 183 15.62 -14.33 -22.38
CA LYS A 183 15.98 -15.69 -22.01
C LYS A 183 16.88 -16.36 -23.05
N GLU A 184 16.50 -16.28 -24.32
CA GLU A 184 17.22 -16.93 -25.42
C GLU A 184 18.60 -16.29 -25.66
N LYS A 185 18.72 -14.98 -25.56
CA LYS A 185 19.96 -14.26 -25.90
C LYS A 185 20.94 -14.13 -24.74
N THR A 186 20.45 -14.07 -23.50
CA THR A 186 21.27 -13.77 -22.33
C THR A 186 21.29 -14.86 -21.28
N GLY A 187 20.37 -15.82 -21.34
CA GLY A 187 20.17 -16.83 -20.30
C GLY A 187 19.48 -16.31 -19.03
N ASN A 188 19.29 -14.98 -18.92
CA ASN A 188 18.61 -14.38 -17.78
C ASN A 188 17.10 -14.66 -17.81
N MET A 189 16.43 -14.55 -16.66
CA MET A 189 14.96 -14.57 -16.61
C MET A 189 14.40 -13.32 -17.26
N GLY A 190 13.31 -13.49 -18.01
CA GLY A 190 12.72 -12.38 -18.76
C GLY A 190 11.82 -11.50 -17.93
N PHE A 191 10.93 -12.10 -17.11
CA PHE A 191 9.85 -11.39 -16.46
C PHE A 191 9.49 -11.96 -15.08
N PHE A 192 9.10 -11.08 -14.16
CA PHE A 192 8.48 -11.39 -12.87
C PHE A 192 7.35 -10.41 -12.59
N MET A 193 6.20 -10.89 -12.14
CA MET A 193 5.14 -10.08 -11.55
C MET A 193 5.15 -10.30 -10.05
N GLN A 194 5.08 -9.22 -9.27
CA GLN A 194 5.06 -9.33 -7.81
C GLN A 194 3.99 -10.31 -7.31
N GLU A 195 4.32 -11.02 -6.25
CA GLU A 195 3.47 -12.03 -5.61
C GLU A 195 3.35 -11.76 -4.11
N TYR A 196 2.94 -10.52 -3.74
CA TYR A 196 2.63 -10.21 -2.35
C TYR A 196 1.42 -11.01 -1.84
N ALA A 197 1.21 -10.98 -0.53
CA ALA A 197 0.01 -11.55 0.09
C ALA A 197 -1.25 -10.69 -0.21
N ASP A 198 -1.43 -10.36 -1.49
CA ASP A 198 -2.54 -9.62 -2.06
C ASP A 198 -2.71 -9.94 -3.55
N ASN A 199 -3.74 -9.41 -4.18
CA ASN A 199 -4.06 -9.61 -5.60
C ASN A 199 -3.98 -8.33 -6.43
N TRP A 200 -3.20 -7.35 -6.02
CA TRP A 200 -3.18 -6.05 -6.62
C TRP A 200 -2.77 -6.03 -8.09
N THR A 201 -1.62 -6.63 -8.42
CA THR A 201 -1.16 -6.71 -9.83
C THR A 201 -1.99 -7.67 -10.65
N GLN A 202 -2.59 -8.68 -10.01
CA GLN A 202 -3.50 -9.62 -10.66
C GLN A 202 -4.81 -8.93 -11.03
N GLN A 203 -5.34 -8.05 -10.19
CA GLN A 203 -6.45 -7.17 -10.57
C GLN A 203 -6.07 -6.28 -11.75
N ALA A 204 -4.87 -5.68 -11.73
CA ALA A 204 -4.41 -4.82 -12.81
C ALA A 204 -4.41 -5.54 -14.17
N ILE A 205 -3.90 -6.77 -14.24
CA ILE A 205 -3.87 -7.51 -15.51
C ILE A 205 -5.27 -8.00 -15.93
N ILE A 206 -6.10 -8.43 -15.01
CA ILE A 206 -7.48 -8.88 -15.28
C ILE A 206 -8.33 -7.72 -15.81
N GLU A 207 -8.36 -6.60 -15.11
CA GLU A 207 -9.22 -5.45 -15.47
C GLU A 207 -8.72 -4.72 -16.71
N SER A 208 -7.40 -4.68 -16.93
CA SER A 208 -6.80 -4.15 -18.18
C SER A 208 -7.10 -5.03 -19.39
N ASN A 209 -7.48 -6.29 -19.21
CA ASN A 209 -7.98 -7.14 -20.29
C ASN A 209 -9.51 -7.09 -20.47
N GLY A 210 -10.22 -6.27 -19.69
CA GLY A 210 -11.66 -6.10 -19.74
C GLY A 210 -12.44 -7.02 -18.80
N GLY A 211 -11.75 -7.74 -17.91
CA GLY A 211 -12.37 -8.48 -16.80
C GLY A 211 -12.77 -7.55 -15.65
N SER A 212 -13.27 -8.13 -14.58
CA SER A 212 -13.62 -7.44 -13.35
C SER A 212 -13.33 -8.32 -12.15
N MET A 213 -12.92 -7.74 -11.03
CA MET A 213 -12.71 -8.51 -9.78
C MET A 213 -14.03 -8.79 -9.07
N LEU A 214 -14.92 -7.80 -9.06
CA LEU A 214 -16.22 -7.87 -8.39
C LEU A 214 -17.34 -7.49 -9.34
N LYS A 215 -18.54 -8.06 -9.12
CA LYS A 215 -19.76 -7.66 -9.80
C LYS A 215 -20.90 -7.54 -8.80
N ASN A 216 -21.87 -6.68 -9.08
CA ASN A 216 -23.12 -6.62 -8.34
C ASN A 216 -24.18 -7.39 -9.11
N GLU A 217 -24.79 -8.39 -8.49
CA GLU A 217 -25.83 -9.22 -9.07
C GLU A 217 -26.98 -9.36 -8.08
N GLY A 218 -28.12 -8.77 -8.43
CA GLY A 218 -29.30 -8.79 -7.56
C GLY A 218 -29.09 -8.07 -6.22
N GLY A 219 -28.27 -7.01 -6.17
CA GLY A 219 -27.95 -6.26 -4.96
C GLY A 219 -26.89 -6.92 -4.06
N LYS A 220 -26.30 -8.04 -4.51
CA LYS A 220 -25.24 -8.74 -3.79
C LYS A 220 -23.91 -8.60 -4.56
N VAL A 221 -22.83 -8.37 -3.82
CA VAL A 221 -21.48 -8.43 -4.36
C VAL A 221 -21.09 -9.88 -4.58
N LYS A 222 -20.56 -10.17 -5.76
CA LYS A 222 -20.05 -11.49 -6.16
C LYS A 222 -18.69 -11.36 -6.81
N ALA A 223 -17.96 -12.49 -6.92
CA ALA A 223 -16.78 -12.60 -7.74
C ALA A 223 -17.10 -12.31 -9.20
N GLY A 224 -16.35 -11.39 -9.82
CA GLY A 224 -16.54 -10.95 -11.20
C GLY A 224 -15.50 -11.49 -12.18
N PHE A 225 -14.51 -12.23 -11.69
CA PHE A 225 -13.33 -12.66 -12.46
C PHE A 225 -13.50 -14.04 -13.14
N ASP A 226 -14.63 -14.71 -12.98
CA ASP A 226 -14.95 -15.94 -13.70
C ASP A 226 -15.40 -15.59 -15.13
N THR A 227 -14.48 -15.16 -15.95
CA THR A 227 -14.71 -14.73 -17.34
C THR A 227 -13.54 -15.13 -18.24
N PRO A 228 -13.79 -15.30 -19.57
CA PRO A 228 -12.73 -15.59 -20.54
C PRO A 228 -11.59 -14.54 -20.52
N GLU A 229 -11.91 -13.28 -20.33
CA GLU A 229 -10.95 -12.17 -20.29
C GLU A 229 -10.00 -12.29 -19.08
N ALA A 230 -10.54 -12.57 -17.90
CA ALA A 230 -9.74 -12.78 -16.69
C ALA A 230 -8.86 -14.04 -16.82
N ALA A 231 -9.46 -15.13 -17.31
CA ALA A 231 -8.73 -16.37 -17.55
C ALA A 231 -7.58 -16.20 -18.55
N ALA A 232 -7.81 -15.48 -19.65
CA ALA A 232 -6.76 -15.22 -20.64
C ALA A 232 -5.61 -14.37 -20.08
N ALA A 233 -5.92 -13.35 -19.27
CA ALA A 233 -4.91 -12.50 -18.62
C ALA A 233 -4.02 -13.31 -17.65
N TYR A 234 -4.60 -14.17 -16.83
CA TYR A 234 -3.83 -15.01 -15.92
C TYR A 234 -3.07 -16.11 -16.64
N GLN A 235 -3.68 -16.72 -17.66
CA GLN A 235 -3.04 -17.79 -18.43
C GLN A 235 -1.79 -17.29 -19.13
N LEU A 236 -1.77 -16.03 -19.60
CA LEU A 236 -0.58 -15.41 -20.19
C LEU A 236 0.61 -15.41 -19.21
N LEU A 237 0.38 -15.13 -17.92
CA LEU A 237 1.44 -15.20 -16.91
C LEU A 237 1.89 -16.63 -16.66
N ALA A 238 0.95 -17.56 -16.53
CA ALA A 238 1.24 -18.98 -16.33
C ALA A 238 2.03 -19.58 -17.50
N ASP A 239 1.69 -19.19 -18.72
CA ASP A 239 2.39 -19.65 -19.92
C ASP A 239 3.84 -19.12 -19.95
N MET A 240 4.09 -17.87 -19.58
CA MET A 240 5.46 -17.35 -19.46
C MET A 240 6.29 -18.12 -18.42
N VAL A 241 5.69 -18.51 -17.28
CA VAL A 241 6.35 -19.34 -16.26
C VAL A 241 6.64 -20.73 -16.82
N LYS A 242 5.65 -21.38 -17.43
CA LYS A 242 5.76 -22.71 -18.04
C LYS A 242 6.84 -22.77 -19.12
N ASP A 243 6.95 -21.72 -19.92
CA ASP A 243 7.92 -21.61 -21.01
C ASP A 243 9.34 -21.25 -20.52
N GLY A 244 9.51 -21.02 -19.21
CA GLY A 244 10.78 -20.66 -18.58
C GLY A 244 11.23 -19.23 -18.84
N ASN A 245 10.35 -18.37 -19.32
CA ASN A 245 10.59 -16.96 -19.60
C ASN A 245 10.12 -16.05 -18.45
N GLY A 246 9.16 -16.51 -17.66
CA GLY A 246 8.64 -15.88 -16.46
C GLY A 246 9.09 -16.59 -15.19
N LEU A 247 9.09 -15.89 -14.09
CA LEU A 247 9.43 -16.40 -12.76
C LEU A 247 8.17 -16.49 -11.91
N HIS A 248 7.97 -17.63 -11.23
CA HIS A 248 7.06 -17.80 -10.10
C HIS A 248 7.90 -18.03 -8.87
N ALA A 249 7.91 -17.07 -7.95
CA ALA A 249 8.82 -17.05 -6.81
C ALA A 249 8.28 -16.09 -5.72
N THR A 250 8.88 -16.14 -4.54
CA THR A 250 8.64 -15.10 -3.54
C THR A 250 9.09 -13.72 -4.05
N ASN A 251 8.48 -12.65 -3.52
CA ASN A 251 8.91 -11.29 -3.88
C ASN A 251 10.38 -11.04 -3.57
N GLU A 252 10.87 -11.59 -2.47
CA GLU A 252 12.28 -11.45 -2.09
C GLU A 252 13.19 -12.05 -3.16
N GLU A 253 12.92 -13.27 -3.62
CA GLU A 253 13.69 -13.93 -4.68
C GLU A 253 13.58 -13.18 -6.01
N GLY A 254 12.37 -12.78 -6.43
CA GLY A 254 12.15 -12.05 -7.67
C GLY A 254 12.85 -10.69 -7.68
N PHE A 255 12.73 -9.91 -6.61
CA PHE A 255 13.38 -8.62 -6.49
C PHE A 255 14.91 -8.76 -6.38
N GLN A 256 15.40 -9.76 -5.67
CA GLN A 256 16.83 -10.01 -5.59
C GLN A 256 17.41 -10.42 -6.96
N ALA A 257 16.68 -11.23 -7.73
CA ALA A 257 17.06 -11.57 -9.10
C ALA A 257 17.15 -10.32 -10.00
N TYR A 258 16.19 -9.38 -9.86
CA TYR A 258 16.20 -8.11 -10.59
C TYR A 258 17.40 -7.25 -10.17
N LEU A 259 17.55 -6.97 -8.87
CA LEU A 259 18.61 -6.12 -8.34
C LEU A 259 20.03 -6.62 -8.65
N SER A 260 20.19 -7.94 -8.73
CA SER A 260 21.47 -8.57 -9.09
C SER A 260 21.74 -8.65 -10.59
N GLY A 261 20.82 -8.17 -11.44
CA GLY A 261 20.98 -8.19 -12.89
C GLY A 261 20.75 -9.57 -13.53
N LYS A 262 19.92 -10.43 -12.92
CA LYS A 262 19.57 -11.78 -13.42
C LYS A 262 18.13 -11.84 -13.96
N LEU A 263 17.40 -10.76 -13.92
CA LEU A 263 16.01 -10.63 -14.37
C LEU A 263 15.85 -9.34 -15.17
N GLY A 264 15.27 -9.44 -16.36
CA GLY A 264 15.14 -8.33 -17.28
C GLY A 264 14.04 -7.34 -16.94
N MET A 265 12.89 -7.85 -16.51
CA MET A 265 11.68 -7.04 -16.26
C MET A 265 10.97 -7.47 -14.98
N VAL A 266 10.50 -6.48 -14.21
CA VAL A 266 9.68 -6.69 -13.00
C VAL A 266 8.44 -5.81 -13.05
N CYS A 267 7.26 -6.42 -12.96
CA CYS A 267 6.02 -5.68 -12.77
C CYS A 267 5.70 -5.59 -11.28
N THR A 268 5.77 -4.39 -10.71
CA THR A 268 5.55 -4.16 -9.27
C THR A 268 5.15 -2.73 -8.98
N THR A 269 4.88 -2.44 -7.71
CA THR A 269 4.54 -1.11 -7.20
C THR A 269 5.65 -0.07 -7.42
N ILE A 270 5.28 1.14 -7.84
CA ILE A 270 6.21 2.28 -7.84
C ILE A 270 6.81 2.55 -6.45
N GLY A 271 6.16 2.10 -5.39
CA GLY A 271 6.66 2.15 -4.01
C GLY A 271 8.00 1.45 -3.79
N LYS A 272 8.45 0.61 -4.75
CA LYS A 272 9.79 0.01 -4.74
C LYS A 272 10.88 0.89 -5.37
N ARG A 273 10.52 2.01 -6.00
CA ARG A 273 11.44 2.85 -6.78
C ARG A 273 12.70 3.22 -6.01
N ALA A 274 12.56 3.82 -4.84
CA ALA A 274 13.73 4.30 -4.09
C ALA A 274 14.66 3.16 -3.69
N ASN A 275 14.11 2.02 -3.27
CA ASN A 275 14.89 0.83 -2.94
C ASN A 275 15.62 0.28 -4.18
N PHE A 276 14.92 0.17 -5.31
CA PHE A 276 15.50 -0.34 -6.54
C PHE A 276 16.61 0.57 -7.07
N GLU A 277 16.36 1.87 -7.15
CA GLU A 277 17.35 2.87 -7.60
C GLU A 277 18.61 2.90 -6.71
N LYS A 278 18.44 2.68 -5.40
CA LYS A 278 19.55 2.62 -4.44
C LYS A 278 20.34 1.30 -4.50
N SER A 279 19.66 0.18 -4.74
CA SER A 279 20.23 -1.15 -4.50
C SER A 279 20.64 -1.88 -5.79
N ALA A 280 20.08 -1.52 -6.95
CA ALA A 280 20.45 -2.12 -8.22
C ALA A 280 21.87 -1.77 -8.64
N LYS A 281 22.53 -2.70 -9.31
CA LYS A 281 23.89 -2.51 -9.87
C LYS A 281 23.88 -1.86 -11.25
N PHE A 282 22.71 -1.47 -11.73
CA PHE A 282 22.47 -0.87 -13.05
C PHE A 282 21.50 0.30 -12.90
N LYS A 283 21.33 1.12 -13.93
CA LYS A 283 20.35 2.19 -13.94
C LYS A 283 18.94 1.60 -14.04
N VAL A 284 18.14 1.75 -12.99
CA VAL A 284 16.74 1.32 -12.98
C VAL A 284 15.91 2.20 -13.90
N MET A 285 15.18 1.59 -14.82
CA MET A 285 14.24 2.27 -15.70
C MET A 285 12.83 1.71 -15.51
N ALA A 286 11.82 2.55 -15.67
CA ALA A 286 10.41 2.16 -15.60
C ALA A 286 9.68 2.51 -16.89
N ALA A 287 8.66 1.71 -17.20
CA ALA A 287 7.65 1.96 -18.21
C ALA A 287 6.26 1.85 -17.56
N PRO A 288 5.20 2.42 -18.16
CA PRO A 288 3.83 2.19 -17.71
C PRO A 288 3.49 0.70 -17.66
N PHE A 289 2.48 0.36 -16.83
CA PHE A 289 1.92 -1.01 -16.84
C PHE A 289 1.48 -1.39 -18.26
N PRO A 290 1.83 -2.57 -18.77
CA PRO A 290 1.55 -2.94 -20.16
C PRO A 290 0.04 -3.03 -20.44
N GLN A 291 -0.36 -2.70 -21.65
CA GLN A 291 -1.75 -2.76 -22.11
C GLN A 291 -2.04 -4.04 -22.89
N PHE A 292 -3.30 -4.46 -22.89
CA PHE A 292 -3.80 -5.38 -23.90
C PHE A 292 -4.25 -4.59 -25.14
N GLU A 293 -3.94 -5.09 -26.33
CA GLU A 293 -4.30 -4.42 -27.59
C GLU A 293 -5.82 -4.20 -27.70
N GLY A 294 -6.23 -2.96 -27.97
CA GLY A 294 -7.65 -2.58 -28.09
C GLY A 294 -8.44 -2.56 -26.79
N LYS A 295 -7.78 -2.69 -25.64
CA LYS A 295 -8.41 -2.59 -24.31
C LYS A 295 -8.00 -1.30 -23.59
N GLU A 296 -8.87 -0.84 -22.69
CA GLU A 296 -8.59 0.28 -21.81
C GLU A 296 -7.68 -0.16 -20.65
N LEU A 297 -6.64 0.61 -20.37
CA LEU A 297 -5.80 0.37 -19.21
C LEU A 297 -6.57 0.71 -17.94
N LYS A 298 -6.66 -0.26 -17.01
CA LYS A 298 -7.24 -0.10 -15.68
C LYS A 298 -6.30 -0.71 -14.66
N VAL A 299 -5.86 0.11 -13.72
CA VAL A 299 -4.95 -0.31 -12.67
C VAL A 299 -5.49 0.06 -11.30
N PRO A 300 -5.53 -0.84 -10.33
CA PRO A 300 -6.02 -0.50 -9.00
C PRO A 300 -5.07 0.49 -8.31
N ALA A 301 -5.64 1.48 -7.62
CA ALA A 301 -4.87 2.33 -6.73
C ALA A 301 -4.26 1.46 -5.62
N GLY A 302 -2.95 1.38 -5.57
CA GLY A 302 -2.22 0.72 -4.51
C GLY A 302 -1.87 1.70 -3.38
N GLY A 303 -1.32 1.16 -2.30
CA GLY A 303 -0.96 1.92 -1.12
C GLY A 303 -1.98 1.79 0.00
N ASN A 304 -2.16 2.85 0.77
CA ASN A 304 -2.91 2.77 2.01
C ASN A 304 -3.55 4.10 2.41
N PHE A 305 -4.43 4.01 3.38
CA PHE A 305 -5.03 5.11 4.09
C PHE A 305 -4.82 4.96 5.60
N LEU A 306 -4.87 6.06 6.34
CA LEU A 306 -4.73 6.08 7.78
C LEU A 306 -6.10 5.95 8.43
N MET A 307 -6.23 4.99 9.34
CA MET A 307 -7.40 4.80 10.19
C MET A 307 -7.07 5.11 11.65
N LEU A 308 -8.06 5.60 12.37
CA LEU A 308 -7.95 5.93 13.79
C LEU A 308 -8.70 4.90 14.64
N PHE A 309 -8.05 4.38 15.68
CA PHE A 309 -8.63 3.40 16.60
C PHE A 309 -8.64 3.86 18.07
N SER A 310 -8.03 5.01 18.39
CA SER A 310 -8.04 5.59 19.73
C SER A 310 -9.46 5.80 20.24
N LYS A 311 -9.72 5.42 21.48
CA LYS A 311 -11.02 5.64 22.17
C LYS A 311 -10.94 6.74 23.23
N ASP A 312 -9.78 6.94 23.80
CA ASP A 312 -9.49 7.99 24.78
C ASP A 312 -9.29 9.35 24.10
N ALA A 313 -9.84 10.43 24.69
CA ALA A 313 -9.82 11.76 24.07
C ALA A 313 -8.41 12.35 23.93
N ASP A 314 -7.52 12.11 24.90
CA ASP A 314 -6.16 12.64 24.86
C ASP A 314 -5.35 11.88 23.78
N LYS A 315 -5.54 10.57 23.67
CA LYS A 315 -4.98 9.77 22.60
C LYS A 315 -5.53 10.13 21.22
N GLN A 316 -6.83 10.44 21.10
CA GLN A 316 -7.43 10.93 19.86
C GLN A 316 -6.78 12.23 19.39
N LYS A 317 -6.56 13.18 20.29
CA LYS A 317 -5.84 14.43 19.98
C LYS A 317 -4.41 14.17 19.56
N ALA A 318 -3.67 13.35 20.32
CA ALA A 318 -2.30 13.02 20.03
C ALA A 318 -2.16 12.28 18.68
N ALA A 319 -3.06 11.36 18.39
CA ALA A 319 -3.10 10.64 17.11
C ALA A 319 -3.43 11.59 15.94
N TRP A 320 -4.34 12.54 16.14
CA TRP A 320 -4.66 13.56 15.14
C TRP A 320 -3.47 14.48 14.85
N GLU A 321 -2.75 14.93 15.88
CA GLU A 321 -1.51 15.70 15.70
C GLU A 321 -0.45 14.92 14.91
N PHE A 322 -0.30 13.63 15.19
CA PHE A 322 0.60 12.78 14.44
C PHE A 322 0.15 12.58 12.99
N ILE A 323 -1.13 12.34 12.75
CA ILE A 323 -1.69 12.23 11.39
C ILE A 323 -1.44 13.53 10.61
N LYS A 324 -1.76 14.72 11.17
CA LYS A 324 -1.49 16.00 10.52
C LYS A 324 -0.02 16.18 10.17
N TYR A 325 0.87 15.72 11.04
CA TYR A 325 2.31 15.81 10.81
C TYR A 325 2.76 14.94 9.64
N ILE A 326 2.40 13.64 9.62
CA ILE A 326 2.82 12.74 8.53
C ILE A 326 2.12 13.06 7.20
N GLU A 327 0.98 13.75 7.24
CA GLU A 327 0.24 14.29 6.11
C GLU A 327 0.69 15.74 5.74
N SER A 328 1.67 16.30 6.44
CA SER A 328 2.22 17.59 6.04
C SER A 328 2.94 17.49 4.69
N PRO A 329 3.00 18.58 3.90
CA PRO A 329 3.72 18.56 2.63
C PRO A 329 5.17 18.11 2.75
N GLU A 330 5.86 18.55 3.81
CA GLU A 330 7.25 18.17 4.10
C GLU A 330 7.39 16.67 4.38
N ALA A 331 6.54 16.11 5.26
CA ALA A 331 6.59 14.69 5.61
C ALA A 331 6.18 13.79 4.43
N LEU A 332 5.17 14.19 3.66
CA LEU A 332 4.77 13.46 2.45
C LEU A 332 5.84 13.52 1.36
N ALA A 333 6.52 14.64 1.18
CA ALA A 333 7.67 14.72 0.27
C ALA A 333 8.80 13.79 0.71
N LYS A 334 9.12 13.75 2.01
CA LYS A 334 10.11 12.82 2.58
C LYS A 334 9.69 11.37 2.38
N TRP A 335 8.42 11.03 2.64
CA TRP A 335 7.86 9.70 2.43
C TRP A 335 7.92 9.27 0.95
N SER A 336 7.49 10.13 0.04
CA SER A 336 7.50 9.86 -1.40
C SER A 336 8.91 9.71 -1.95
N THR A 337 9.87 10.50 -1.45
CA THR A 337 11.28 10.41 -1.81
C THR A 337 11.90 9.10 -1.33
N GLY A 338 11.67 8.73 -0.07
CA GLY A 338 12.25 7.54 0.56
C GLY A 338 11.62 6.22 0.11
N THR A 339 10.48 6.27 -0.56
CA THR A 339 9.77 5.09 -1.06
C THR A 339 9.63 5.11 -2.58
N GLY A 340 8.69 5.77 -3.10
CA GLY A 340 8.24 5.86 -4.47
C GLY A 340 6.74 6.08 -4.53
N TYR A 341 6.05 5.99 -3.38
CA TYR A 341 4.65 6.33 -3.29
C TYR A 341 4.38 7.75 -3.75
N LEU A 342 3.23 7.95 -4.37
CA LEU A 342 2.77 9.26 -4.80
C LEU A 342 1.99 9.92 -3.66
N PRO A 343 2.19 11.23 -3.42
CA PRO A 343 1.50 11.93 -2.35
C PRO A 343 0.03 12.15 -2.70
N PRO A 344 -0.92 11.90 -1.77
CA PRO A 344 -2.34 12.09 -2.01
C PRO A 344 -2.78 13.54 -1.83
N ARG A 345 -2.01 14.35 -1.10
CA ARG A 345 -2.38 15.71 -0.70
C ARG A 345 -2.08 16.72 -1.80
N LYS A 346 -2.99 17.68 -2.01
CA LYS A 346 -2.80 18.83 -2.91
C LYS A 346 -1.54 19.61 -2.54
N GLY A 347 -0.87 20.14 -3.55
CA GLY A 347 0.28 21.04 -3.40
C GLY A 347 1.63 20.35 -3.16
N VAL A 348 1.66 19.08 -2.73
CA VAL A 348 2.95 18.40 -2.47
C VAL A 348 3.76 18.20 -3.75
N ALA A 349 3.10 17.78 -4.83
CA ALA A 349 3.75 17.56 -6.13
C ALA A 349 4.19 18.87 -6.80
N ASP A 350 3.60 20.00 -6.43
CA ASP A 350 3.86 21.31 -7.02
C ASP A 350 4.83 22.17 -6.17
N ASP A 351 5.21 21.69 -4.98
CA ASP A 351 6.14 22.42 -4.10
C ASP A 351 7.55 22.44 -4.70
N PRO A 352 8.07 23.61 -5.11
CA PRO A 352 9.38 23.73 -5.73
C PRO A 352 10.54 23.40 -4.78
N ASN A 353 10.32 23.50 -3.47
CA ASN A 353 11.31 23.17 -2.44
C ASN A 353 11.20 21.74 -1.94
N GLY A 354 10.22 20.98 -2.42
CA GLY A 354 9.90 19.63 -2.00
C GLY A 354 9.92 18.62 -3.15
N PHE A 355 8.79 17.95 -3.37
CA PHE A 355 8.70 16.81 -4.26
C PHE A 355 8.75 17.17 -5.76
N LYS A 356 8.41 18.42 -6.15
CA LYS A 356 8.43 18.87 -7.56
C LYS A 356 9.78 18.64 -8.22
N LYS A 357 10.86 19.04 -7.57
CA LYS A 357 12.22 18.85 -8.10
C LYS A 357 12.53 17.37 -8.36
N MET A 358 12.14 16.50 -7.43
CA MET A 358 12.32 15.05 -7.60
C MET A 358 11.53 14.53 -8.80
N ILE A 359 10.31 15.01 -9.02
CA ILE A 359 9.49 14.64 -10.20
C ILE A 359 10.20 15.07 -11.49
N GLU A 360 10.73 16.28 -11.55
CA GLU A 360 11.41 16.83 -12.73
C GLU A 360 12.69 16.06 -13.07
N GLU A 361 13.43 15.61 -12.07
CA GLU A 361 14.71 14.92 -12.24
C GLU A 361 14.58 13.40 -12.40
N ASN A 362 13.47 12.79 -12.00
CA ASN A 362 13.28 11.33 -12.00
C ASN A 362 12.20 10.86 -12.97
N LYS A 363 12.65 10.27 -14.09
CA LYS A 363 11.76 9.75 -15.13
C LYS A 363 10.84 8.62 -14.64
N ASN A 364 11.26 7.81 -13.66
CA ASN A 364 10.45 6.73 -13.15
C ASN A 364 9.23 7.27 -12.37
N ILE A 365 9.36 8.41 -11.69
CA ILE A 365 8.23 9.10 -11.04
C ILE A 365 7.27 9.65 -12.11
N GLN A 366 7.81 10.24 -13.20
CA GLN A 366 6.98 10.75 -14.30
C GLN A 366 6.15 9.64 -14.95
N VAL A 367 6.73 8.44 -15.11
CA VAL A 367 6.00 7.25 -15.59
C VAL A 367 4.84 6.90 -14.66
N ALA A 368 5.07 6.87 -13.36
CA ALA A 368 4.03 6.57 -12.39
C ALA A 368 2.90 7.62 -12.43
N LEU A 369 3.24 8.90 -12.50
CA LEU A 369 2.26 9.99 -12.61
C LEU A 369 1.43 9.88 -13.90
N SER A 370 2.03 9.46 -15.01
CA SER A 370 1.30 9.27 -16.28
C SER A 370 0.26 8.14 -16.22
N THR A 371 0.38 7.22 -15.26
CA THR A 371 -0.56 6.11 -15.05
C THR A 371 -1.76 6.50 -14.16
N MET A 372 -1.66 7.59 -13.40
CA MET A 372 -2.70 8.04 -12.48
C MET A 372 -4.11 8.17 -13.08
N PRO A 373 -4.29 8.65 -14.35
CA PRO A 373 -5.62 8.72 -14.96
C PRO A 373 -6.32 7.37 -15.15
N ASN A 374 -5.58 6.27 -15.11
CA ASN A 374 -6.08 4.91 -15.30
C ASN A 374 -6.43 4.19 -13.98
N LEU A 375 -6.36 4.91 -12.85
CA LEU A 375 -6.62 4.34 -11.54
C LEU A 375 -8.10 3.95 -11.38
N VAL A 376 -8.29 2.75 -10.84
CA VAL A 376 -9.58 2.24 -10.35
C VAL A 376 -9.43 1.88 -8.87
N LYS A 377 -10.55 1.68 -8.17
CA LYS A 377 -10.51 1.20 -6.78
C LYS A 377 -9.88 -0.18 -6.73
N TRP A 378 -9.06 -0.44 -5.73
CA TRP A 378 -8.64 -1.80 -5.41
C TRP A 378 -9.85 -2.58 -4.89
N ALA A 379 -10.12 -3.73 -5.49
CA ALA A 379 -11.25 -4.57 -5.10
C ALA A 379 -11.14 -4.99 -3.64
N SER A 380 -12.22 -4.81 -2.90
CA SER A 380 -12.32 -5.15 -1.49
C SER A 380 -13.56 -6.01 -1.26
N PHE A 381 -13.37 -7.24 -0.77
CA PHE A 381 -14.46 -8.13 -0.46
C PHE A 381 -15.21 -7.67 0.79
N PRO A 382 -16.54 -7.53 0.75
CA PRO A 382 -17.36 -7.18 1.91
C PRO A 382 -17.58 -8.36 2.85
N GLY A 383 -18.20 -8.06 4.00
CA GLY A 383 -18.67 -9.07 4.95
C GLY A 383 -17.58 -9.64 5.87
N ALA A 384 -18.01 -10.47 6.80
CA ALA A 384 -17.12 -11.07 7.80
C ALA A 384 -16.07 -12.03 7.20
N ASN A 385 -16.36 -12.59 6.03
CA ASN A 385 -15.50 -13.54 5.33
C ASN A 385 -14.60 -12.89 4.27
N GLY A 386 -14.56 -11.55 4.18
CA GLY A 386 -13.75 -10.83 3.18
C GLY A 386 -12.28 -11.22 3.20
N LEU A 387 -11.68 -11.45 4.38
CA LEU A 387 -10.29 -11.92 4.51
C LEU A 387 -10.08 -13.32 3.94
N GLN A 388 -11.07 -14.21 4.11
CA GLN A 388 -11.00 -15.56 3.57
C GLN A 388 -11.16 -15.55 2.04
N ALA A 389 -12.01 -14.67 1.51
CA ALA A 389 -12.17 -14.47 0.07
C ALA A 389 -10.87 -13.99 -0.58
N GLU A 390 -10.18 -13.04 0.05
CA GLU A 390 -8.86 -12.58 -0.40
C GLU A 390 -7.82 -13.71 -0.41
N GLN A 391 -7.80 -14.55 0.64
CA GLN A 391 -6.90 -15.70 0.71
C GLN A 391 -7.14 -16.70 -0.42
N LEU A 392 -8.41 -16.99 -0.75
CA LEU A 392 -8.73 -17.90 -1.86
C LEU A 392 -8.19 -17.42 -3.21
N LEU A 393 -8.17 -16.08 -3.44
CA LEU A 393 -7.56 -15.53 -4.64
C LEU A 393 -6.03 -15.66 -4.65
N ILE A 394 -5.38 -15.49 -3.51
CA ILE A 394 -3.93 -15.70 -3.37
C ILE A 394 -3.60 -17.16 -3.68
N ASP A 395 -4.38 -18.10 -3.13
CA ASP A 395 -4.19 -19.54 -3.37
C ASP A 395 -4.42 -19.88 -4.85
N ALA A 396 -5.43 -19.28 -5.50
CA ALA A 396 -5.69 -19.45 -6.92
C ALA A 396 -4.51 -18.99 -7.79
N ARG A 397 -3.86 -17.87 -7.43
CA ARG A 397 -2.65 -17.40 -8.11
C ARG A 397 -1.58 -18.48 -8.10
N ASP A 398 -1.29 -19.06 -6.96
CA ASP A 398 -0.23 -20.07 -6.82
C ASP A 398 -0.58 -21.35 -7.56
N ILE A 399 -1.86 -21.76 -7.59
CA ILE A 399 -2.34 -22.90 -8.37
C ILE A 399 -2.12 -22.66 -9.88
N ILE A 400 -2.48 -21.47 -10.37
CA ILE A 400 -2.37 -21.10 -11.78
C ILE A 400 -0.90 -20.99 -12.20
N LEU A 401 -0.09 -20.22 -11.46
CA LEU A 401 1.31 -19.96 -11.81
C LEU A 401 2.18 -21.21 -11.68
N SER A 402 1.87 -22.12 -10.76
CA SER A 402 2.55 -23.43 -10.66
C SER A 402 2.11 -24.43 -11.73
N GLY A 403 1.11 -24.08 -12.56
CA GLY A 403 0.60 -24.95 -13.63
C GLY A 403 -0.21 -26.16 -13.14
N LYS A 404 -0.68 -26.16 -11.90
CA LYS A 404 -1.53 -27.24 -11.35
C LYS A 404 -2.88 -27.27 -12.03
N GLU A 405 -3.43 -26.12 -12.35
CA GLU A 405 -4.69 -25.96 -13.08
C GLU A 405 -4.57 -24.85 -14.12
N THR A 406 -5.45 -24.87 -15.12
CA THR A 406 -5.60 -23.74 -16.03
C THR A 406 -6.20 -22.55 -15.31
N ALA A 407 -5.91 -21.35 -15.79
CA ALA A 407 -6.51 -20.14 -15.21
C ALA A 407 -8.03 -20.17 -15.24
N ALA A 408 -8.64 -20.66 -16.32
CA ALA A 408 -10.09 -20.78 -16.42
C ALA A 408 -10.69 -21.69 -15.33
N GLN A 409 -10.10 -22.85 -15.09
CA GLN A 409 -10.57 -23.79 -14.07
C GLN A 409 -10.37 -23.21 -12.67
N ALA A 410 -9.19 -22.76 -12.33
CA ALA A 410 -8.88 -22.24 -11.00
C ALA A 410 -9.72 -20.98 -10.63
N LEU A 411 -9.92 -20.07 -11.59
CA LEU A 411 -10.74 -18.88 -11.36
C LEU A 411 -12.22 -19.23 -11.20
N HIS A 412 -12.74 -20.17 -11.99
CA HIS A 412 -14.12 -20.65 -11.85
C HIS A 412 -14.36 -21.25 -10.46
N GLU A 413 -13.56 -22.23 -10.05
CA GLU A 413 -13.69 -22.86 -8.73
C GLU A 413 -13.53 -21.88 -7.57
N THR A 414 -12.60 -20.91 -7.72
CA THR A 414 -12.39 -19.87 -6.72
C THR A 414 -13.57 -18.92 -6.62
N ALA A 415 -14.15 -18.53 -7.76
CA ALA A 415 -15.35 -17.68 -7.79
C ALA A 415 -16.55 -18.35 -7.11
N GLU A 416 -16.76 -19.65 -7.33
CA GLU A 416 -17.81 -20.41 -6.65
C GLU A 416 -17.59 -20.43 -5.12
N LYS A 417 -16.36 -20.72 -4.67
CA LYS A 417 -16.02 -20.73 -3.24
C LYS A 417 -16.24 -19.35 -2.61
N ILE A 418 -15.80 -18.28 -3.25
CA ILE A 418 -15.98 -16.89 -2.77
C ILE A 418 -17.46 -16.52 -2.73
N ASN A 419 -18.23 -16.83 -3.78
CA ASN A 419 -19.66 -16.54 -3.82
C ASN A 419 -20.47 -17.25 -2.73
N ASN A 420 -19.98 -18.40 -2.23
CA ASN A 420 -20.58 -19.10 -1.10
C ASN A 420 -20.18 -18.51 0.26
N LEU A 421 -19.13 -17.69 0.32
CA LEU A 421 -18.69 -16.99 1.53
C LEU A 421 -19.35 -15.62 1.71
N LEU A 422 -19.66 -14.94 0.60
CA LEU A 422 -20.26 -13.60 0.58
C LEU A 422 -21.79 -13.68 0.64
#